data_234438b83b42d95a5a728def9ad50836
#
_entry.id   234438b83b42d95a5a728def9ad50836
#
_cell.length_a   1.000
_cell.length_b   1.000
_cell.length_c   1.000
_cell.angle_alpha   90.00
_cell.angle_beta   90.00
_cell.angle_gamma   90.00
#
_symmetry.space_group_name_H-M   'P 1'
#
loop_
_entity.id
_entity.type
_entity.pdbx_description
1 polymer ?
#
loop_
_entity_poly.entity_id
_entity_poly.type
_entity_poly.pdbx_seq_one_letter_code
_entity_poly.pdbx_strand_id
1 'polypeptide(L)'
;SRGKDYLFIGNSRGVARPCVLWAAQDKLPLKIWGAGWKAMLGPDKTMVQDVFIENSQIPALYRSARVTLNDHWKDMLDYQFVNNRIFDALACGLPVISDCCDELREIFPEAVLYYSNKEEFHQCVKEIENNYEEVKAKVDEQWPVIKEKYSFETRARELVEIVEKHRTENSWLQ
;
A
#
# COMPACT_ATOMS: atom_id res chain seq x y z
N SER A 1 -10.21 9.41 16.86
CA SER A 1 -10.75 9.33 15.48
C SER A 1 -9.63 9.59 14.49
N ARG A 2 -9.51 8.78 13.45
CA ARG A 2 -8.57 9.02 12.36
C ARG A 2 -8.95 10.27 11.58
N GLY A 3 -7.96 10.92 10.95
CA GLY A 3 -8.19 12.07 10.07
C GLY A 3 -9.03 11.72 8.84
N LYS A 4 -9.26 12.73 7.99
CA LYS A 4 -10.00 12.56 6.73
C LYS A 4 -9.08 12.40 5.52
N ASP A 5 -7.75 12.46 5.72
CA ASP A 5 -6.77 12.52 4.64
C ASP A 5 -6.62 11.19 3.92
N TYR A 6 -6.55 11.27 2.61
CA TYR A 6 -6.08 10.23 1.71
C TYR A 6 -4.58 10.38 1.54
N LEU A 7 -3.82 9.31 1.63
CA LEU A 7 -2.37 9.36 1.50
C LEU A 7 -1.89 8.72 0.21
N PHE A 8 -0.81 9.25 -0.34
CA PHE A 8 0.02 8.54 -1.30
C PHE A 8 1.50 8.79 -0.95
N ILE A 9 2.25 7.70 -0.74
CA ILE A 9 3.68 7.76 -0.45
C ILE A 9 4.43 7.07 -1.57
N GLY A 10 5.09 7.85 -2.44
CA GLY A 10 5.84 7.30 -3.57
C GLY A 10 6.22 8.33 -4.61
N ASN A 11 7.33 8.09 -5.30
CA ASN A 11 7.81 8.94 -6.38
C ASN A 11 6.99 8.71 -7.66
N SER A 12 6.72 9.76 -8.43
CA SER A 12 6.06 9.64 -9.72
C SER A 12 6.98 9.01 -10.78
N ARG A 13 8.29 9.28 -10.70
CA ARG A 13 9.29 8.88 -11.71
C ARG A 13 8.87 9.29 -13.14
N GLY A 14 8.14 10.41 -13.27
CA GLY A 14 7.65 10.90 -14.56
C GLY A 14 6.47 10.12 -15.16
N VAL A 15 5.91 9.18 -14.41
CA VAL A 15 4.77 8.36 -14.85
C VAL A 15 3.51 8.79 -14.11
N ALA A 16 2.43 9.01 -14.88
CA ALA A 16 1.12 9.27 -14.32
C ALA A 16 0.59 8.02 -13.58
N ARG A 17 0.18 8.23 -12.32
CA ARG A 17 -0.43 7.17 -11.50
C ARG A 17 -1.93 7.39 -11.48
N PRO A 18 -2.72 6.49 -12.07
CA PRO A 18 -4.15 6.70 -12.23
C PRO A 18 -4.86 7.07 -10.93
N CYS A 19 -4.63 6.36 -9.83
CA CYS A 19 -5.28 6.63 -8.56
C CYS A 19 -5.00 8.04 -8.01
N VAL A 20 -3.77 8.55 -8.20
CA VAL A 20 -3.39 9.91 -7.78
C VAL A 20 -4.08 10.96 -8.64
N LEU A 21 -4.10 10.75 -9.97
CA LEU A 21 -4.74 11.68 -10.90
C LEU A 21 -6.26 11.73 -10.69
N TRP A 22 -6.90 10.59 -10.50
CA TRP A 22 -8.35 10.54 -10.24
C TRP A 22 -8.68 11.19 -8.90
N ALA A 23 -7.91 10.91 -7.85
CA ALA A 23 -8.10 11.54 -6.55
C ALA A 23 -7.94 13.07 -6.62
N ALA A 24 -6.95 13.56 -7.39
CA ALA A 24 -6.75 14.99 -7.60
C ALA A 24 -7.91 15.63 -8.40
N GLN A 25 -8.35 15.01 -9.49
CA GLN A 25 -9.48 15.44 -10.30
C GLN A 25 -10.78 15.54 -9.47
N ASP A 26 -11.00 14.57 -8.59
CA ASP A 26 -12.18 14.51 -7.72
C ASP A 26 -12.04 15.37 -6.46
N LYS A 27 -10.92 16.10 -6.33
CA LYS A 27 -10.62 16.98 -5.19
C LYS A 27 -10.72 16.28 -3.83
N LEU A 28 -10.33 15.01 -3.79
CA LEU A 28 -10.21 14.28 -2.53
C LEU A 28 -9.15 14.96 -1.63
N PRO A 29 -9.26 14.85 -0.31
CA PRO A 29 -8.27 15.42 0.62
C PRO A 29 -6.96 14.63 0.59
N LEU A 30 -6.32 14.60 -0.60
CA LEU A 30 -5.12 13.82 -0.89
C LEU A 30 -3.88 14.56 -0.42
N LYS A 31 -3.01 13.84 0.29
CA LYS A 31 -1.67 14.27 0.69
C LYS A 31 -0.63 13.32 0.12
N ILE A 32 0.36 13.89 -0.55
CA ILE A 32 1.38 13.13 -1.30
C ILE A 32 2.76 13.42 -0.72
N TRP A 33 3.52 12.36 -0.48
CA TRP A 33 4.95 12.42 -0.20
C TRP A 33 5.71 11.68 -1.31
N GLY A 34 6.61 12.39 -1.99
CA GLY A 34 7.42 11.82 -3.06
C GLY A 34 7.82 12.84 -4.13
N ALA A 35 8.89 12.52 -4.83
CA ALA A 35 9.44 13.37 -5.87
C ALA A 35 8.66 13.30 -7.20
N GLY A 36 8.72 14.39 -7.97
CA GLY A 36 8.20 14.47 -9.34
C GLY A 36 6.71 14.81 -9.47
N TRP A 37 5.96 14.92 -8.38
CA TRP A 37 4.52 15.18 -8.41
C TRP A 37 4.15 16.63 -8.70
N LYS A 38 4.93 17.60 -8.21
CA LYS A 38 4.62 19.04 -8.39
C LYS A 38 4.54 19.45 -9.86
N ALA A 39 5.40 18.85 -10.70
CA ALA A 39 5.38 19.12 -12.14
C ALA A 39 4.19 18.45 -12.84
N MET A 40 3.74 17.31 -12.34
CA MET A 40 2.67 16.52 -12.95
C MET A 40 1.27 17.04 -12.58
N LEU A 41 1.10 17.47 -11.34
CA LEU A 41 -0.21 17.90 -10.80
C LEU A 41 -0.55 19.34 -11.11
N GLY A 42 0.41 20.16 -11.57
CA GLY A 42 0.13 21.54 -11.95
C GLY A 42 -0.58 22.34 -10.87
N PRO A 43 -1.86 22.77 -11.08
CA PRO A 43 -2.63 23.53 -10.10
C PRO A 43 -2.85 22.80 -8.76
N ASP A 44 -2.92 21.48 -8.80
CA ASP A 44 -3.18 20.62 -7.63
C ASP A 44 -1.90 20.26 -6.85
N LYS A 45 -0.78 20.93 -7.17
CA LYS A 45 0.53 20.73 -6.49
C LYS A 45 0.49 20.95 -4.97
N THR A 46 -0.53 21.63 -4.45
CA THR A 46 -0.73 21.83 -3.01
C THR A 46 -0.99 20.55 -2.24
N MET A 47 -1.41 19.48 -2.93
CA MET A 47 -1.52 18.14 -2.36
C MET A 47 -0.16 17.55 -1.99
N VAL A 48 0.93 17.98 -2.66
CA VAL A 48 2.29 17.49 -2.40
C VAL A 48 2.86 18.16 -1.15
N GLN A 49 2.98 17.39 -0.10
CA GLN A 49 3.48 17.87 1.20
C GLN A 49 5.00 18.00 1.17
N ASP A 50 5.71 16.93 0.75
CA ASP A 50 7.15 16.96 0.58
C ASP A 50 7.61 15.94 -0.49
N VAL A 51 8.85 16.08 -0.94
CA VAL A 51 9.53 15.14 -1.84
C VAL A 51 10.08 13.91 -1.12
N PHE A 52 10.17 13.96 0.19
CA PHE A 52 10.73 12.93 1.04
C PHE A 52 9.98 12.85 2.38
N ILE A 53 9.97 11.68 2.99
CA ILE A 53 9.54 11.43 4.36
C ILE A 53 10.47 10.41 5.01
N GLU A 54 10.91 10.68 6.24
CA GLU A 54 11.70 9.73 7.02
C GLU A 54 10.89 8.47 7.34
N ASN A 55 11.49 7.29 7.16
CA ASN A 55 10.83 6.01 7.41
C ASN A 55 10.24 5.91 8.83
N SER A 56 10.90 6.50 9.82
CA SER A 56 10.43 6.55 11.20
C SER A 56 9.11 7.33 11.38
N GLN A 57 8.77 8.23 10.46
CA GLN A 57 7.56 9.06 10.49
C GLN A 57 6.37 8.38 9.80
N ILE A 58 6.62 7.44 8.88
CA ILE A 58 5.58 6.78 8.09
C ILE A 58 4.51 6.09 8.96
N PRO A 59 4.86 5.34 10.02
CA PRO A 59 3.85 4.70 10.86
C PRO A 59 2.92 5.69 11.57
N ALA A 60 3.42 6.84 11.98
CA ALA A 60 2.60 7.89 12.60
C ALA A 60 1.65 8.52 11.58
N LEU A 61 2.16 8.76 10.35
CA LEU A 61 1.37 9.28 9.25
C LEU A 61 0.24 8.31 8.86
N TYR A 62 0.54 7.03 8.70
CA TYR A 62 -0.46 6.00 8.42
C TYR A 62 -1.54 5.92 9.51
N ARG A 63 -1.16 5.98 10.79
CA ARG A 63 -2.14 5.96 11.88
C ARG A 63 -3.03 7.20 11.95
N SER A 64 -2.60 8.33 11.40
CA SER A 64 -3.37 9.57 11.39
C SER A 64 -4.33 9.70 10.21
N ALA A 65 -4.12 8.94 9.15
CA ALA A 65 -4.88 9.04 7.91
C ALA A 65 -6.16 8.21 7.92
N ARG A 66 -7.02 8.45 6.94
CA ARG A 66 -8.23 7.67 6.69
C ARG A 66 -7.96 6.45 5.81
N VAL A 67 -7.19 6.62 4.75
CA VAL A 67 -6.89 5.58 3.78
C VAL A 67 -5.59 5.93 3.04
N THR A 68 -4.88 4.94 2.52
CA THR A 68 -3.80 5.14 1.57
C THR A 68 -4.15 4.62 0.19
N LEU A 69 -3.73 5.37 -0.82
CA LEU A 69 -3.79 4.95 -2.21
C LEU A 69 -2.49 4.23 -2.54
N ASN A 70 -2.60 3.15 -3.27
CA ASN A 70 -1.47 2.38 -3.78
C ASN A 70 -1.70 2.01 -5.23
N ASP A 71 -0.62 1.86 -5.96
CA ASP A 71 -0.56 1.21 -7.26
C ASP A 71 0.79 0.53 -7.45
N HIS A 72 0.85 -0.36 -8.42
CA HIS A 72 2.04 -1.08 -8.79
C HIS A 72 2.63 -0.53 -10.09
N TRP A 73 3.93 -0.67 -10.25
CA TRP A 73 4.55 -0.51 -11.56
C TRP A 73 4.10 -1.65 -12.47
N LYS A 74 4.05 -1.38 -13.78
CA LYS A 74 3.67 -2.39 -14.75
C LYS A 74 4.46 -3.70 -14.58
N ASP A 75 5.77 -3.59 -14.41
CA ASP A 75 6.63 -4.75 -14.20
C ASP A 75 6.26 -5.53 -12.92
N MET A 76 5.86 -4.83 -11.85
CA MET A 76 5.40 -5.49 -10.63
C MET A 76 4.10 -6.27 -10.87
N LEU A 77 3.15 -5.70 -11.63
CA LEU A 77 1.92 -6.40 -12.00
C LEU A 77 2.22 -7.60 -12.90
N ASP A 78 3.07 -7.43 -13.91
CA ASP A 78 3.44 -8.49 -14.86
C ASP A 78 4.11 -9.69 -14.16
N TYR A 79 4.88 -9.44 -13.08
CA TYR A 79 5.57 -10.45 -12.29
C TYR A 79 4.88 -10.79 -10.97
N GLN A 80 3.68 -10.30 -10.72
CA GLN A 80 2.88 -10.53 -9.51
C GLN A 80 3.58 -10.08 -8.20
N PHE A 81 4.41 -9.04 -8.26
CA PHE A 81 5.08 -8.50 -7.08
C PHE A 81 4.19 -7.56 -6.30
N VAL A 82 3.92 -7.90 -5.05
CA VAL A 82 3.14 -7.07 -4.13
C VAL A 82 4.01 -5.95 -3.55
N ASN A 83 3.48 -4.73 -3.56
CA ASN A 83 4.15 -3.56 -2.99
C ASN A 83 4.20 -3.64 -1.46
N ASN A 84 5.38 -3.53 -0.86
CA ASN A 84 5.58 -3.58 0.59
C ASN A 84 4.76 -2.54 1.36
N ARG A 85 4.45 -1.39 0.76
CA ARG A 85 3.63 -0.34 1.40
C ARG A 85 2.25 -0.80 1.81
N ILE A 86 1.70 -1.82 1.13
CA ILE A 86 0.41 -2.40 1.49
C ILE A 86 0.52 -3.07 2.85
N PHE A 87 1.56 -3.89 3.06
CA PHE A 87 1.82 -4.54 4.34
C PHE A 87 2.04 -3.53 5.45
N ASP A 88 2.84 -2.48 5.19
CA ASP A 88 3.12 -1.42 6.16
C ASP A 88 1.85 -0.66 6.58
N ALA A 89 1.00 -0.33 5.61
CA ALA A 89 -0.27 0.37 5.86
C ALA A 89 -1.24 -0.50 6.67
N LEU A 90 -1.44 -1.74 6.25
CA LEU A 90 -2.31 -2.69 6.95
C LEU A 90 -1.79 -3.00 8.36
N ALA A 91 -0.46 -3.13 8.55
CA ALA A 91 0.16 -3.28 9.87
C ALA A 91 -0.08 -2.07 10.80
N CYS A 92 -0.27 -0.89 10.23
CA CYS A 92 -0.69 0.32 10.97
C CYS A 92 -2.22 0.42 11.12
N GLY A 93 -2.96 -0.59 10.68
CA GLY A 93 -4.42 -0.62 10.68
C GLY A 93 -5.04 0.40 9.74
N LEU A 94 -4.36 0.81 8.66
CA LEU A 94 -4.84 1.76 7.69
C LEU A 94 -5.47 1.03 6.49
N PRO A 95 -6.73 1.33 6.12
CA PRO A 95 -7.33 0.85 4.88
C PRO A 95 -6.49 1.22 3.65
N VAL A 96 -6.52 0.37 2.64
CA VAL A 96 -5.78 0.54 1.38
C VAL A 96 -6.74 0.46 0.21
N ILE A 97 -6.63 1.41 -0.72
CA ILE A 97 -7.22 1.32 -2.07
C ILE A 97 -6.06 1.06 -3.03
N SER A 98 -6.09 -0.05 -3.76
CA SER A 98 -5.00 -0.46 -4.65
C SER A 98 -5.51 -1.00 -5.99
N ASP A 99 -4.72 -0.84 -7.04
CA ASP A 99 -4.82 -1.72 -8.20
C ASP A 99 -4.58 -3.18 -7.78
N CYS A 100 -4.93 -4.12 -8.62
CA CYS A 100 -4.94 -5.54 -8.26
C CYS A 100 -3.93 -6.35 -9.07
N CYS A 101 -3.21 -7.22 -8.39
CA CYS A 101 -2.65 -8.44 -8.96
C CYS A 101 -3.22 -9.66 -8.23
N ASP A 102 -3.16 -10.82 -8.86
CA ASP A 102 -3.75 -12.05 -8.31
C ASP A 102 -3.14 -12.42 -6.96
N GLU A 103 -1.81 -12.33 -6.84
CA GLU A 103 -1.08 -12.58 -5.60
C GLU A 103 -1.57 -11.71 -4.44
N LEU A 104 -1.77 -10.41 -4.68
CA LEU A 104 -2.27 -9.50 -3.66
C LEU A 104 -3.68 -9.84 -3.22
N ARG A 105 -4.53 -10.25 -4.16
CA ARG A 105 -5.90 -10.64 -3.87
C ARG A 105 -5.97 -11.96 -3.08
N GLU A 106 -5.05 -12.88 -3.32
CA GLU A 106 -4.94 -14.11 -2.54
C GLU A 106 -4.49 -13.84 -1.11
N ILE A 107 -3.54 -12.92 -0.93
CA ILE A 107 -3.03 -12.56 0.41
C ILE A 107 -4.09 -11.79 1.22
N PHE A 108 -4.76 -10.81 0.60
CA PHE A 108 -5.70 -9.89 1.25
C PHE A 108 -7.02 -9.80 0.50
N PRO A 109 -7.86 -10.83 0.50
CA PRO A 109 -9.11 -10.83 -0.28
C PRO A 109 -10.11 -9.77 0.16
N GLU A 110 -10.11 -9.35 1.43
CA GLU A 110 -11.11 -8.45 2.00
C GLU A 110 -10.52 -7.18 2.66
N ALA A 111 -9.23 -7.18 3.01
CA ALA A 111 -8.61 -6.06 3.73
C ALA A 111 -8.16 -4.92 2.82
N VAL A 112 -8.14 -5.14 1.50
CA VAL A 112 -7.77 -4.15 0.48
C VAL A 112 -8.95 -3.92 -0.44
N LEU A 113 -9.26 -2.67 -0.72
CA LEU A 113 -10.24 -2.27 -1.71
C LEU A 113 -9.57 -2.19 -3.08
N TYR A 114 -10.05 -2.97 -4.04
CA TYR A 114 -9.42 -3.12 -5.35
C TYR A 114 -10.12 -2.34 -6.45
N TYR A 115 -9.31 -1.77 -7.34
CA TYR A 115 -9.80 -1.14 -8.56
C TYR A 115 -8.99 -1.61 -9.80
N SER A 116 -9.65 -1.67 -10.93
CA SER A 116 -9.05 -1.91 -12.25
C SER A 116 -9.30 -0.73 -13.20
N ASN A 117 -10.24 0.15 -12.86
CA ASN A 117 -10.66 1.30 -13.65
C ASN A 117 -11.15 2.43 -12.73
N LYS A 118 -11.48 3.58 -13.33
CA LYS A 118 -11.91 4.78 -12.61
C LYS A 118 -13.24 4.58 -11.87
N GLU A 119 -14.16 3.85 -12.45
CA GLU A 119 -15.47 3.56 -11.86
C GLU A 119 -15.32 2.73 -10.59
N GLU A 120 -14.49 1.70 -10.62
CA GLU A 120 -14.19 0.88 -9.45
C GLU A 120 -13.42 1.67 -8.38
N PHE A 121 -12.49 2.55 -8.78
CA PHE A 121 -11.83 3.48 -7.86
C PHE A 121 -12.85 4.35 -7.12
N HIS A 122 -13.83 4.90 -7.83
CA HIS A 122 -14.92 5.68 -7.21
C HIS A 122 -15.79 4.84 -6.26
N GLN A 123 -16.00 3.56 -6.56
CA GLN A 123 -16.70 2.65 -5.64
C GLN A 123 -15.89 2.43 -4.37
N CYS A 124 -14.56 2.22 -4.48
CA CYS A 124 -13.68 2.12 -3.32
C CYS A 124 -13.72 3.39 -2.45
N VAL A 125 -13.71 4.57 -3.07
CA VAL A 125 -13.83 5.85 -2.35
C VAL A 125 -15.17 5.94 -1.61
N LYS A 126 -16.28 5.58 -2.26
CA LYS A 126 -17.61 5.56 -1.62
C LYS A 126 -17.67 4.60 -0.44
N GLU A 127 -17.00 3.45 -0.56
CA GLU A 127 -16.92 2.47 0.52
C GLU A 127 -16.18 3.04 1.74
N ILE A 128 -15.05 3.72 1.52
CA ILE A 128 -14.32 4.43 2.58
C ILE A 128 -15.17 5.54 3.23
N GLU A 129 -15.96 6.27 2.45
CA GLU A 129 -16.74 7.39 2.99
C GLU A 129 -18.00 6.93 3.75
N ASN A 130 -18.65 5.89 3.29
CA ASN A 130 -19.95 5.46 3.81
C ASN A 130 -19.87 4.31 4.84
N ASN A 131 -18.88 3.40 4.68
CA ASN A 131 -18.80 2.14 5.43
C ASN A 131 -17.43 1.98 6.13
N TYR A 132 -16.81 3.09 6.56
CA TYR A 132 -15.44 3.09 7.09
C TYR A 132 -15.19 2.09 8.21
N GLU A 133 -16.10 1.99 9.16
CA GLU A 133 -15.92 1.11 10.33
C GLU A 133 -15.92 -0.38 9.91
N GLU A 134 -16.71 -0.73 8.91
CA GLU A 134 -16.72 -2.09 8.35
C GLU A 134 -15.41 -2.41 7.61
N VAL A 135 -14.96 -1.48 6.74
CA VAL A 135 -13.66 -1.62 6.07
C VAL A 135 -12.53 -1.71 7.09
N LYS A 136 -12.58 -0.88 8.12
CA LYS A 136 -11.57 -0.88 9.19
C LYS A 136 -11.55 -2.20 9.98
N ALA A 137 -12.71 -2.78 10.26
CA ALA A 137 -12.81 -4.06 10.95
C ALA A 137 -12.12 -5.17 10.16
N LYS A 138 -12.34 -5.23 8.84
CA LYS A 138 -11.65 -6.20 7.95
C LYS A 138 -10.13 -6.03 7.96
N VAL A 139 -9.64 -4.78 8.00
CA VAL A 139 -8.20 -4.49 8.14
C VAL A 139 -7.67 -4.99 9.48
N ASP A 140 -8.39 -4.75 10.57
CA ASP A 140 -7.97 -5.16 11.92
C ASP A 140 -7.93 -6.69 12.08
N GLU A 141 -8.82 -7.41 11.43
CA GLU A 141 -8.84 -8.88 11.37
C GLU A 141 -7.58 -9.45 10.69
N GLN A 142 -6.97 -8.72 9.77
CA GLN A 142 -5.76 -9.15 9.08
C GLN A 142 -4.47 -8.92 9.89
N TRP A 143 -4.51 -8.10 10.94
CA TRP A 143 -3.31 -7.75 11.70
C TRP A 143 -2.55 -8.96 12.28
N PRO A 144 -3.21 -9.98 12.87
CA PRO A 144 -2.53 -11.19 13.34
C PRO A 144 -1.80 -11.93 12.22
N VAL A 145 -2.44 -12.04 11.05
CA VAL A 145 -1.87 -12.70 9.86
C VAL A 145 -0.62 -11.96 9.37
N ILE A 146 -0.69 -10.63 9.32
CA ILE A 146 0.44 -9.80 8.90
C ILE A 146 1.61 -9.98 9.87
N LYS A 147 1.35 -9.91 11.17
CA LYS A 147 2.37 -10.08 12.20
C LYS A 147 3.02 -11.46 12.16
N GLU A 148 2.22 -12.50 12.00
CA GLU A 148 2.70 -13.88 12.05
C GLU A 148 3.44 -14.28 10.78
N LYS A 149 2.90 -13.95 9.59
CA LYS A 149 3.40 -14.45 8.30
C LYS A 149 4.30 -13.48 7.54
N TYR A 150 4.09 -12.16 7.71
CA TYR A 150 4.71 -11.13 6.85
C TYR A 150 5.61 -10.16 7.61
N SER A 151 5.90 -10.40 8.90
CA SER A 151 6.88 -9.59 9.61
C SER A 151 8.30 -9.86 9.10
N PHE A 152 9.18 -8.86 9.18
CA PHE A 152 10.60 -9.05 8.83
C PHE A 152 11.25 -10.17 9.65
N GLU A 153 10.87 -10.33 10.92
CA GLU A 153 11.36 -11.39 11.79
C GLU A 153 10.99 -12.78 11.26
N THR A 154 9.73 -12.97 10.83
CA THR A 154 9.26 -14.23 10.27
C THR A 154 9.98 -14.53 8.95
N ARG A 155 10.10 -13.54 8.06
CA ARG A 155 10.81 -13.70 6.78
C ARG A 155 12.29 -13.98 6.95
N ALA A 156 12.95 -13.34 7.93
CA ALA A 156 14.34 -13.63 8.25
C ALA A 156 14.53 -15.07 8.75
N ARG A 157 13.61 -15.57 9.59
CA ARG A 157 13.63 -16.94 10.09
C ARG A 157 13.45 -17.95 8.95
N GLU A 158 12.45 -17.77 8.09
CA GLU A 158 12.23 -18.62 6.93
C GLU A 158 13.46 -18.68 6.01
N LEU A 159 14.10 -17.52 5.78
CA LEU A 159 15.32 -17.47 4.97
C LEU A 159 16.47 -18.27 5.58
N VAL A 160 16.67 -18.17 6.91
CA VAL A 160 17.67 -18.94 7.63
C VAL A 160 17.40 -20.45 7.50
N GLU A 161 16.15 -20.87 7.70
CA GLU A 161 15.73 -22.28 7.57
C GLU A 161 16.00 -22.82 6.16
N ILE A 162 15.71 -22.05 5.10
CA ILE A 162 16.00 -22.44 3.71
C ILE A 162 17.50 -22.61 3.50
N VAL A 163 18.31 -21.67 3.98
CA VAL A 163 19.78 -21.73 3.85
C VAL A 163 20.35 -22.91 4.61
N GLU A 164 19.90 -23.18 5.83
CA GLU A 164 20.36 -24.31 6.63
C GLU A 164 19.98 -25.65 5.99
N LYS A 165 18.75 -25.78 5.46
CA LYS A 165 18.31 -26.94 4.73
C LYS A 165 19.19 -27.21 3.50
N HIS A 166 19.45 -26.20 2.70
CA HIS A 166 20.32 -26.31 1.52
C HIS A 166 21.76 -26.69 1.89
N ARG A 167 22.27 -26.20 3.01
CA ARG A 167 23.62 -26.53 3.50
C ARG A 167 23.73 -27.99 3.94
N THR A 168 22.69 -28.51 4.58
CA THR A 168 22.65 -29.93 4.98
C THR A 168 22.47 -30.88 3.78
N GLU A 169 21.63 -30.53 2.82
CA GLU A 169 21.40 -31.31 1.61
C GLU A 169 22.63 -31.40 0.70
N ASN A 170 23.52 -30.40 0.71
CA ASN A 170 24.73 -30.34 -0.10
C ASN A 170 26.01 -30.71 0.66
N SER A 171 25.93 -31.16 1.91
CA SER A 171 27.10 -31.52 2.73
C SER A 171 27.82 -32.79 2.30
N TRP A 172 27.27 -33.56 1.36
CA TRP A 172 27.88 -34.79 0.79
C TRP A 172 28.61 -34.52 -0.54
N LEU A 173 28.73 -33.30 -0.98
CA LEU A 173 29.49 -32.92 -2.18
C LEU A 173 30.93 -32.46 -1.87
N GLN A 174 31.42 -32.69 -0.64
CA GLN A 174 32.81 -32.42 -0.21
C GLN A 174 33.60 -33.70 -0.03
#